data_534957a405c53b5f0901d3a48c0ae0ca
#
_entry.id   534957a405c53b5f0901d3a48c0ae0ca
#
_cell.length_a   1.000
_cell.length_b   1.000
_cell.length_c   1.000
_cell.angle_alpha   90.00
_cell.angle_beta   90.00
_cell.angle_gamma   90.00
#
_symmetry.space_group_name_H-M   'P 1'
#
loop_
_entity.id
_entity.type
_entity.pdbx_description
1 polymer ?
#
loop_
_entity_poly.entity_id
_entity_poly.type
_entity_poly.pdbx_seq_one_letter_code
_entity_poly.pdbx_strand_id
1 'polypeptide(L)'
;MSDEELDEIRRRKLLAMQQRTTDEQKQAQVRQQLEAQKQALLRQMLSPEARQRLTNLNMIKPEFTEQLELQLIQLAQAGKLPIPLSDAQLKQILIQLQSRKRETKIRRI
;
A
#
# COMPACT_ATOMS: atom_id res chain seq x y z
N MET A 1 21.21 -44.53 -3.16
CA MET A 1 20.71 -43.79 -2.01
C MET A 1 20.03 -44.71 -1.04
N SER A 2 20.42 -44.69 0.23
CA SER A 2 19.80 -45.55 1.25
C SER A 2 18.40 -45.02 1.65
N ASP A 3 17.58 -45.89 2.23
CA ASP A 3 16.27 -45.49 2.72
C ASP A 3 16.35 -44.44 3.82
N GLU A 4 17.41 -44.51 4.65
CA GLU A 4 17.66 -43.52 5.69
C GLU A 4 17.96 -42.17 5.12
N GLU A 5 18.75 -42.07 4.04
CA GLU A 5 19.05 -40.82 3.38
C GLU A 5 17.81 -40.21 2.73
N LEU A 6 16.96 -41.03 2.11
CA LEU A 6 15.68 -40.63 1.54
C LEU A 6 14.76 -40.06 2.60
N ASP A 7 14.62 -40.72 3.75
CA ASP A 7 13.77 -40.26 4.83
C ASP A 7 14.27 -38.94 5.40
N GLU A 8 15.57 -38.75 5.50
CA GLU A 8 16.16 -37.46 5.94
C GLU A 8 15.87 -36.34 4.98
N ILE A 9 16.00 -36.58 3.66
CA ILE A 9 15.67 -35.60 2.64
C ILE A 9 14.18 -35.23 2.69
N ARG A 10 13.30 -36.23 2.85
CA ARG A 10 11.85 -35.98 2.98
C ARG A 10 11.53 -35.12 4.20
N ARG A 11 12.16 -35.43 5.33
CA ARG A 11 12.02 -34.65 6.56
C ARG A 11 12.44 -33.19 6.38
N ARG A 12 13.60 -32.96 5.77
CA ARG A 12 14.11 -31.62 5.51
C ARG A 12 13.18 -30.84 4.59
N LYS A 13 12.67 -31.48 3.54
CA LYS A 13 11.71 -30.85 2.63
C LYS A 13 10.42 -30.48 3.34
N LEU A 14 9.89 -31.37 4.17
CA LEU A 14 8.67 -31.13 4.92
C LEU A 14 8.84 -29.95 5.89
N LEU A 15 9.95 -29.91 6.62
CA LEU A 15 10.26 -28.81 7.53
C LEU A 15 10.41 -27.48 6.78
N ALA A 16 11.09 -27.51 5.62
CA ALA A 16 11.25 -26.31 4.80
C ALA A 16 9.92 -25.80 4.30
N MET A 17 9.02 -26.69 3.86
CA MET A 17 7.67 -26.31 3.43
C MET A 17 6.82 -25.74 4.55
N GLN A 18 6.90 -26.33 5.74
CA GLN A 18 6.21 -25.82 6.92
C GLN A 18 6.72 -24.44 7.31
N GLN A 19 8.05 -24.25 7.28
CA GLN A 19 8.67 -22.97 7.59
C GLN A 19 8.23 -21.89 6.59
N ARG A 20 8.21 -22.23 5.30
CA ARG A 20 7.77 -21.33 4.24
C ARG A 20 6.30 -20.91 4.45
N THR A 21 5.43 -21.86 4.75
CA THR A 21 4.02 -21.58 5.02
C THR A 21 3.86 -20.65 6.23
N THR A 22 4.61 -20.91 7.31
CA THR A 22 4.58 -20.07 8.51
C THR A 22 5.07 -18.65 8.20
N ASP A 23 6.16 -18.52 7.43
CA ASP A 23 6.70 -17.23 7.04
C ASP A 23 5.73 -16.45 6.15
N GLU A 24 5.08 -17.12 5.20
CA GLU A 24 4.06 -16.51 4.35
C GLU A 24 2.87 -16.02 5.17
N GLN A 25 2.41 -16.81 6.15
CA GLN A 25 1.32 -16.40 7.04
C GLN A 25 1.70 -15.19 7.88
N LYS A 26 2.92 -15.14 8.42
CA LYS A 26 3.42 -14.00 9.18
C LYS A 26 3.49 -12.74 8.32
N GLN A 27 4.00 -12.87 7.09
CA GLN A 27 4.06 -11.75 6.15
C GLN A 27 2.68 -11.23 5.79
N ALA A 28 1.70 -12.14 5.59
CA ALA A 28 0.32 -11.77 5.30
C ALA A 28 -0.30 -11.01 6.48
N GLN A 29 -0.07 -11.47 7.71
CA GLN A 29 -0.55 -10.79 8.92
C GLN A 29 0.05 -9.40 9.07
N VAL A 30 1.36 -9.26 8.83
CA VAL A 30 2.05 -7.96 8.89
C VAL A 30 1.46 -7.01 7.86
N ARG A 31 1.25 -7.48 6.62
CA ARG A 31 0.63 -6.66 5.57
C ARG A 31 -0.77 -6.20 5.95
N GLN A 32 -1.58 -7.10 6.52
CA GLN A 32 -2.93 -6.76 6.97
C GLN A 32 -2.91 -5.72 8.09
N GLN A 33 -2.00 -5.85 9.05
CA GLN A 33 -1.85 -4.88 10.13
C GLN A 33 -1.43 -3.51 9.61
N LEU A 34 -0.45 -3.46 8.71
CA LEU A 34 0.01 -2.22 8.10
C LEU A 34 -1.10 -1.55 7.29
N GLU A 35 -1.87 -2.33 6.53
CA GLU A 35 -3.00 -1.81 5.77
C GLU A 35 -4.08 -1.26 6.68
N ALA A 36 -4.39 -1.96 7.78
CA ALA A 36 -5.37 -1.50 8.77
C ALA A 36 -4.93 -0.20 9.43
N GLN A 37 -3.65 -0.07 9.79
CA GLN A 37 -3.10 1.16 10.35
C GLN A 37 -3.16 2.31 9.35
N LYS A 38 -2.82 2.05 8.10
CA LYS A 38 -2.89 3.03 7.02
C LYS A 38 -4.33 3.53 6.85
N GLN A 39 -5.30 2.64 6.80
CA GLN A 39 -6.71 3.00 6.66
C GLN A 39 -7.22 3.78 7.87
N ALA A 40 -6.79 3.43 9.07
CA ALA A 40 -7.15 4.17 10.28
C ALA A 40 -6.61 5.61 10.23
N LEU A 41 -5.36 5.80 9.80
CA LEU A 41 -4.78 7.12 9.62
C LEU A 41 -5.54 7.94 8.57
N LEU A 42 -5.85 7.33 7.44
CA LEU A 42 -6.59 8.00 6.37
C LEU A 42 -8.00 8.42 6.82
N ARG A 43 -8.66 7.63 7.67
CA ARG A 43 -9.96 7.99 8.23
C ARG A 43 -9.89 9.24 9.11
N GLN A 44 -8.78 9.40 9.85
CA GLN A 44 -8.58 10.57 10.69
C GLN A 44 -8.20 11.81 9.88
N MET A 45 -7.45 11.61 8.79
CA MET A 45 -6.90 12.70 7.99
C MET A 45 -7.87 13.23 6.94
N LEU A 46 -8.75 12.39 6.42
CA LEU A 46 -9.60 12.70 5.27
C LEU A 46 -11.07 12.82 5.67
N SER A 47 -11.78 13.73 4.98
CA SER A 47 -13.24 13.77 5.09
C SER A 47 -13.86 12.49 4.49
N PRO A 48 -15.11 12.15 4.83
CA PRO A 48 -15.77 10.98 4.25
C PRO A 48 -15.83 11.03 2.72
N GLU A 49 -16.07 12.19 2.14
CA GLU A 49 -16.12 12.38 0.69
C GLU A 49 -14.74 12.17 0.05
N ALA A 50 -13.67 12.66 0.68
CA ALA A 50 -12.31 12.46 0.22
C ALA A 50 -11.93 10.98 0.24
N ARG A 51 -12.30 10.26 1.29
CA ARG A 51 -12.07 8.81 1.39
C ARG A 51 -12.81 8.06 0.30
N GLN A 52 -14.05 8.45 0.00
CA GLN A 52 -14.82 7.83 -1.06
C GLN A 52 -14.16 8.03 -2.42
N ARG A 53 -13.62 9.23 -2.67
CA ARG A 53 -12.88 9.51 -3.91
C ARG A 53 -11.65 8.61 -4.04
N LEU A 54 -10.89 8.43 -2.96
CA LEU A 54 -9.73 7.53 -2.97
C LEU A 54 -10.13 6.07 -3.19
N THR A 55 -11.24 5.63 -2.61
CA THR A 55 -11.75 4.28 -2.83
C THR A 55 -12.10 4.05 -4.30
N ASN A 56 -12.78 5.02 -4.91
CA ASN A 56 -13.13 4.96 -6.33
C ASN A 56 -11.88 4.96 -7.22
N LEU A 57 -10.91 5.80 -6.89
CA LEU A 57 -9.64 5.89 -7.62
C LEU A 57 -8.85 4.58 -7.52
N ASN A 58 -8.88 3.94 -6.35
CA ASN A 58 -8.19 2.66 -6.13
C ASN A 58 -8.73 1.56 -7.04
N MET A 59 -10.00 1.59 -7.38
CA MET A 59 -10.61 0.62 -8.30
C MET A 59 -10.08 0.78 -9.73
N ILE A 60 -9.71 1.99 -10.12
CA ILE A 60 -9.27 2.33 -11.49
C ILE A 60 -7.75 2.28 -11.59
N LYS A 61 -7.06 2.87 -10.61
CA LYS A 61 -5.59 3.00 -10.60
C LYS A 61 -5.04 2.61 -9.23
N PRO A 62 -4.96 1.31 -8.93
CA PRO A 62 -4.56 0.86 -7.59
C PRO A 62 -3.14 1.27 -7.21
N GLU A 63 -2.18 1.15 -8.12
CA GLU A 63 -0.78 1.49 -7.82
C GLU A 63 -0.60 2.98 -7.55
N PHE A 64 -1.21 3.81 -8.37
CA PHE A 64 -1.18 5.27 -8.19
C PHE A 64 -1.83 5.68 -6.88
N THR A 65 -2.97 5.08 -6.54
CA THR A 65 -3.69 5.39 -5.30
C THR A 65 -2.87 5.00 -4.08
N GLU A 66 -2.20 3.86 -4.11
CA GLU A 66 -1.35 3.40 -3.01
C GLU A 66 -0.21 4.39 -2.75
N GLN A 67 0.48 4.84 -3.80
CA GLN A 67 1.53 5.86 -3.69
C GLN A 67 0.99 7.19 -3.18
N LEU A 68 -0.16 7.59 -3.67
CA LEU A 68 -0.83 8.82 -3.23
C LEU A 68 -1.17 8.78 -1.75
N GLU A 69 -1.72 7.68 -1.28
CA GLU A 69 -2.06 7.50 0.14
C GLU A 69 -0.83 7.63 1.03
N LEU A 70 0.29 7.02 0.63
CA LEU A 70 1.55 7.13 1.38
C LEU A 70 2.06 8.58 1.40
N GLN A 71 1.99 9.29 0.29
CA GLN A 71 2.39 10.68 0.21
C GLN A 71 1.51 11.57 1.09
N LEU A 72 0.20 11.33 1.10
CA LEU A 72 -0.72 12.09 1.95
C LEU A 72 -0.41 11.88 3.44
N ILE A 73 -0.12 10.66 3.84
CA ILE A 73 0.24 10.34 5.22
C ILE A 73 1.54 11.05 5.60
N GLN A 74 2.55 11.02 4.74
CA GLN A 74 3.82 11.70 4.98
C GLN A 74 3.64 13.21 5.12
N LEU A 75 2.85 13.83 4.25
CA LEU A 75 2.57 15.26 4.30
C LEU A 75 1.81 15.64 5.57
N ALA A 76 0.87 14.81 5.99
CA ALA A 76 0.11 15.05 7.22
C ALA A 76 1.00 14.93 8.45
N GLN A 77 1.90 13.94 8.49
CA GLN A 77 2.85 13.78 9.60
C GLN A 77 3.84 14.93 9.67
N ALA A 78 4.19 15.52 8.52
CA ALA A 78 5.04 16.70 8.45
C ALA A 78 4.30 18.00 8.75
N GLY A 79 3.00 17.95 9.00
CA GLY A 79 2.19 19.13 9.27
C GLY A 79 1.93 20.01 8.05
N LYS A 80 2.10 19.48 6.85
CA LYS A 80 1.97 20.24 5.60
C LYS A 80 0.57 20.16 4.98
N LEU A 81 -0.32 19.37 5.54
CA LEU A 81 -1.70 19.24 5.08
C LEU A 81 -2.68 19.70 6.15
N PRO A 82 -3.73 20.43 5.77
CA PRO A 82 -4.84 20.69 6.70
C PRO A 82 -5.59 19.38 7.02
N ILE A 83 -5.89 19.18 8.28
CA ILE A 83 -6.65 18.02 8.77
C ILE A 83 -7.96 18.51 9.37
N PRO A 84 -9.12 17.98 8.94
CA PRO A 84 -9.34 16.98 7.90
C PRO A 84 -9.22 17.54 6.48
N LEU A 85 -8.63 16.76 5.58
CA LEU A 85 -8.52 17.13 4.18
C LEU A 85 -9.88 16.93 3.50
N SER A 86 -10.38 17.97 2.85
CA SER A 86 -11.68 17.91 2.15
C SER A 86 -11.53 17.28 0.76
N ASP A 87 -12.67 16.87 0.19
CA ASP A 87 -12.70 16.33 -1.16
C ASP A 87 -12.20 17.34 -2.21
N ALA A 88 -12.56 18.61 -2.06
CA ALA A 88 -12.10 19.68 -2.95
C ALA A 88 -10.58 19.85 -2.91
N GLN A 89 -9.99 19.81 -1.71
CA GLN A 89 -8.54 19.91 -1.53
C GLN A 89 -7.85 18.69 -2.14
N LEU A 90 -8.38 17.50 -1.92
CA LEU A 90 -7.85 16.27 -2.52
C LEU A 90 -7.89 16.34 -4.05
N LYS A 91 -8.99 16.82 -4.62
CA LYS A 91 -9.15 16.99 -6.06
C LYS A 91 -8.07 17.90 -6.63
N GLN A 92 -7.76 19.01 -5.96
CA GLN A 92 -6.70 19.92 -6.39
C GLN A 92 -5.33 19.25 -6.37
N ILE A 93 -5.03 18.46 -5.33
CA ILE A 93 -3.78 17.70 -5.24
C ILE A 93 -3.67 16.73 -6.41
N LEU A 94 -4.74 16.01 -6.72
CA LEU A 94 -4.77 15.09 -7.86
C LEU A 94 -4.50 15.79 -9.19
N ILE A 95 -5.10 16.94 -9.41
CA ILE A 95 -4.89 17.74 -10.62
C ILE A 95 -3.43 18.16 -10.73
N GLN A 96 -2.83 18.64 -9.65
CA GLN A 96 -1.43 19.05 -9.64
C GLN A 96 -0.48 17.87 -9.96
N LEU A 97 -0.74 16.71 -9.39
CA LEU A 97 0.07 15.52 -9.64
C LEU A 97 -0.03 15.07 -11.09
N GLN A 98 -1.22 15.09 -11.66
CA GLN A 98 -1.43 14.76 -13.06
C GLN A 98 -0.75 15.76 -14.00
N SER A 99 -0.81 17.04 -13.69
CA SER A 99 -0.13 18.09 -14.46
C SER A 99 1.39 17.88 -14.45
N ARG A 100 1.97 17.57 -13.31
CA ARG A 100 3.40 17.26 -13.19
C ARG A 100 3.80 16.07 -14.06
N LYS A 101 2.99 15.01 -14.08
CA LYS A 101 3.25 13.86 -14.93
C LYS A 101 3.21 14.23 -16.42
N ARG A 102 2.27 15.06 -16.83
CA ARG A 102 2.17 15.54 -18.24
C ARG A 102 3.40 16.36 -18.61
N GLU A 103 3.82 17.29 -17.77
CA GLU A 103 5.02 18.11 -18.00
C GLU A 103 6.26 17.25 -18.13
N THR A 104 6.41 16.22 -17.26
CA THR A 104 7.55 15.31 -17.32
C THR A 104 7.57 14.53 -18.64
N LYS A 105 6.42 14.10 -19.13
CA LYS A 105 6.31 13.42 -20.43
C LYS A 105 6.67 14.33 -21.60
N ILE A 106 6.26 15.58 -21.57
CA ILE A 106 6.54 16.58 -22.62
C ILE A 106 8.05 16.88 -22.66
N ARG A 107 8.70 17.00 -21.50
CA ARG A 107 10.13 17.27 -21.41
C ARG A 107 11.03 16.15 -21.95
N ARG A 108 10.52 14.93 -22.04
CA ARG A 108 11.24 13.77 -22.55
C ARG A 108 11.26 13.68 -24.07
N ILE A 109 10.44 14.44 -24.73
CA ILE A 109 10.38 14.54 -26.17
C ILE A 109 11.32 15.64 -26.66
#